data_f963912874121dd4db94221ae77675ba
#
_entry.id   f963912874121dd4db94221ae77675ba
#
_cell.length_a   1.000
_cell.length_b   1.000
_cell.length_c   1.000
_cell.angle_alpha   90.00
_cell.angle_beta   90.00
_cell.angle_gamma   90.00
#
_symmetry.space_group_name_H-M   'P 1'
#
loop_
_entity.id
_entity.type
_entity.pdbx_description
1 polymer ?
#
loop_
_entity_poly.entity_id
_entity_poly.type
_entity_poly.pdbx_seq_one_letter_code
_entity_poly.pdbx_strand_id
1 'polypeptide(L)'
;MDSVGGHLVPVFDGHNDALTREDHDGIAGGRPDGQLDIPKMRAGGIRGAIFAVFTASVGEREDPLPRDDGVLEFELAPEVAHPAAAASAAIAAGRLFALERDGHVRVARAIGDIDAARTGEGAPVAVLHVEGAEAIDPGLESLDLWYAAGLRSLGPVWSRSNAFGHGVPFIFPSSPATGPGLTEAGIALVRRCAELGILVDLSHLNEAGFWDVARLEAGPLVASHSGAHALCQASRNVTDRQLDEIGATGGLVGIVFAIPFLREDFKEEGDAPIALIASHARYVADRIGVEHVALGSDFDGAPVPPALGDASRMQLVLGALADVGFTAAEIEAVAWHNWRRVLAAWWTAA
;
A
#
# COMPACT_ATOMS: atom_id res chain seq x y z
N MET A 1 18.88 0.69 -25.66
CA MET A 1 18.45 2.08 -25.79
C MET A 1 19.38 2.92 -24.95
N ASP A 2 20.15 3.77 -25.58
CA ASP A 2 21.18 4.57 -24.95
C ASP A 2 20.54 5.58 -23.99
N SER A 3 21.10 5.66 -22.79
CA SER A 3 20.74 6.60 -21.73
C SER A 3 20.88 8.05 -22.25
N VAL A 4 19.78 8.67 -22.63
CA VAL A 4 19.72 10.12 -22.80
C VAL A 4 19.71 10.72 -21.40
N GLY A 5 20.87 11.28 -20.99
CA GLY A 5 21.06 12.22 -19.88
C GLY A 5 20.20 12.00 -18.62
N GLY A 6 20.56 11.05 -17.87
CA GLY A 6 20.42 10.70 -16.45
C GLY A 6 19.45 11.36 -15.49
N HIS A 7 18.30 11.85 -15.85
CA HIS A 7 17.30 12.27 -14.86
C HIS A 7 16.32 11.12 -14.59
N LEU A 8 16.38 10.55 -13.36
CA LEU A 8 15.38 9.60 -12.88
C LEU A 8 14.05 10.34 -12.70
N VAL A 9 12.95 9.72 -13.13
CA VAL A 9 11.61 10.22 -12.81
C VAL A 9 11.37 10.01 -11.32
N PRO A 10 11.00 11.07 -10.56
CA PRO A 10 10.70 10.92 -9.14
C PRO A 10 9.50 10.02 -8.92
N VAL A 11 9.62 9.04 -8.02
CA VAL A 11 8.56 8.09 -7.68
C VAL A 11 8.12 8.27 -6.24
N PHE A 12 6.80 8.24 -6.02
CA PHE A 12 6.16 8.04 -4.74
C PHE A 12 5.59 6.61 -4.70
N ASP A 13 6.06 5.80 -3.79
CA ASP A 13 5.62 4.42 -3.60
C ASP A 13 4.50 4.34 -2.54
N GLY A 14 3.40 3.71 -2.89
CA GLY A 14 2.17 3.69 -2.08
C GLY A 14 2.20 2.73 -0.89
N HIS A 15 3.15 1.79 -0.83
CA HIS A 15 3.22 0.83 0.29
C HIS A 15 4.54 0.07 0.33
N ASN A 16 5.12 -0.09 1.53
CA ASN A 16 6.21 -1.03 1.78
C ASN A 16 6.27 -1.43 3.26
N ASP A 17 6.87 -2.60 3.53
CA ASP A 17 7.00 -3.22 4.85
C ASP A 17 8.41 -3.17 5.43
N ALA A 18 9.26 -2.28 4.95
CA ALA A 18 10.67 -2.22 5.33
C ALA A 18 10.90 -2.11 6.83
N LEU A 19 9.99 -1.45 7.57
CA LEU A 19 10.10 -1.24 9.02
C LEU A 19 9.90 -2.51 9.85
N THR A 20 9.22 -3.52 9.31
CA THR A 20 8.78 -4.70 10.08
C THR A 20 9.69 -5.91 9.89
N ARG A 21 10.62 -5.85 8.94
CA ARG A 21 11.59 -6.91 8.71
C ARG A 21 12.61 -7.05 9.85
N GLU A 22 13.16 -8.25 9.99
CA GLU A 22 14.21 -8.54 10.97
C GLU A 22 15.49 -7.75 10.69
N ASP A 23 15.85 -7.52 9.42
CA ASP A 23 17.03 -6.78 8.96
C ASP A 23 16.82 -5.25 8.88
N HIS A 24 15.81 -4.71 9.56
CA HIS A 24 15.43 -3.29 9.55
C HIS A 24 16.59 -2.33 9.91
N ASP A 25 17.57 -2.74 10.69
CA ASP A 25 18.74 -1.93 11.06
C ASP A 25 19.56 -1.52 9.84
N GLY A 26 19.48 -2.28 8.74
CA GLY A 26 20.14 -1.98 7.48
C GLY A 26 19.44 -0.96 6.59
N ILE A 27 18.24 -0.47 6.92
CA ILE A 27 17.45 0.44 6.04
C ILE A 27 18.25 1.69 5.66
N ALA A 28 19.04 2.26 6.57
CA ALA A 28 19.82 3.47 6.31
C ALA A 28 21.02 3.22 5.39
N GLY A 29 21.68 2.07 5.54
CA GLY A 29 22.99 1.78 4.92
C GLY A 29 22.95 0.78 3.75
N GLY A 30 21.88 0.06 3.59
CA GLY A 30 21.69 -0.99 2.58
C GLY A 30 21.44 -2.36 3.19
N ARG A 31 20.57 -3.15 2.58
CA ARG A 31 20.18 -4.51 2.98
C ARG A 31 20.40 -5.46 1.80
N PRO A 32 21.28 -6.47 1.91
CA PRO A 32 21.52 -7.42 0.80
C PRO A 32 20.24 -8.13 0.34
N ASP A 33 19.42 -8.59 1.29
CA ASP A 33 18.23 -9.39 1.02
C ASP A 33 16.92 -8.60 1.13
N GLY A 34 16.95 -7.31 1.54
CA GLY A 34 15.79 -6.43 1.59
C GLY A 34 15.48 -5.84 0.23
N GLN A 35 14.19 -5.64 -0.07
CA GLN A 35 13.77 -5.04 -1.34
C GLN A 35 13.80 -3.50 -1.31
N LEU A 36 13.62 -2.87 -0.14
CA LEU A 36 13.62 -1.41 0.00
C LEU A 36 14.54 -0.96 1.13
N ASP A 37 15.50 -0.09 0.81
CA ASP A 37 16.36 0.64 1.72
C ASP A 37 16.71 2.02 1.11
N ILE A 38 17.31 2.92 1.89
CA ILE A 38 17.59 4.29 1.44
C ILE A 38 18.52 4.35 0.22
N PRO A 39 19.61 3.58 0.13
CA PRO A 39 20.42 3.47 -1.08
C PRO A 39 19.64 3.02 -2.31
N LYS A 40 18.78 1.98 -2.17
CA LYS A 40 17.95 1.45 -3.26
C LYS A 40 16.86 2.44 -3.69
N MET A 41 16.20 3.12 -2.73
CA MET A 41 15.26 4.19 -3.04
C MET A 41 15.91 5.27 -3.90
N ARG A 42 17.11 5.73 -3.52
CA ARG A 42 17.86 6.75 -4.29
C ARG A 42 18.21 6.27 -5.68
N ALA A 43 18.70 5.04 -5.81
CA ALA A 43 19.08 4.44 -7.10
C ALA A 43 17.87 4.28 -8.04
N GLY A 44 16.68 3.94 -7.52
CA GLY A 44 15.44 3.78 -8.27
C GLY A 44 14.65 5.08 -8.49
N GLY A 45 15.09 6.21 -7.90
CA GLY A 45 14.37 7.48 -8.00
C GLY A 45 13.17 7.60 -7.06
N ILE A 46 13.03 6.72 -6.05
CA ILE A 46 11.97 6.82 -5.05
C ILE A 46 12.29 7.96 -4.10
N ARG A 47 11.48 9.00 -4.14
CA ARG A 47 11.63 10.24 -3.35
C ARG A 47 10.61 10.33 -2.22
N GLY A 48 9.57 9.49 -2.24
CA GLY A 48 8.57 9.39 -1.20
C GLY A 48 7.99 7.98 -1.15
N ALA A 49 7.57 7.54 0.03
CA ALA A 49 6.89 6.26 0.19
C ALA A 49 5.99 6.24 1.43
N ILE A 50 4.97 5.39 1.39
CA ILE A 50 4.18 5.02 2.57
C ILE A 50 4.89 3.84 3.23
N PHE A 51 5.32 4.04 4.48
CA PHE A 51 5.99 3.04 5.30
C PHE A 51 5.00 2.42 6.28
N ALA A 52 4.73 1.15 6.07
CA ALA A 52 3.77 0.42 6.89
C ALA A 52 4.35 0.02 8.24
N VAL A 53 3.52 0.22 9.25
CA VAL A 53 3.65 -0.41 10.57
C VAL A 53 2.65 -1.54 10.59
N PHE A 54 3.12 -2.73 10.26
CA PHE A 54 2.34 -3.96 10.25
C PHE A 54 2.57 -4.73 11.55
N THR A 55 1.50 -5.30 12.12
CA THR A 55 1.61 -6.21 13.26
C THR A 55 1.66 -7.64 12.76
N ALA A 56 2.82 -8.28 12.84
CA ALA A 56 3.01 -9.65 12.39
C ALA A 56 2.04 -10.62 13.07
N SER A 57 1.56 -11.60 12.31
CA SER A 57 0.77 -12.72 12.84
C SER A 57 1.65 -13.61 13.71
N VAL A 58 1.05 -14.26 14.70
CA VAL A 58 1.73 -15.27 15.51
C VAL A 58 1.67 -16.61 14.77
N GLY A 59 2.83 -17.23 14.54
CA GLY A 59 2.98 -18.51 13.83
C GLY A 59 3.44 -18.34 12.39
N GLU A 60 3.80 -19.45 11.78
CA GLU A 60 4.15 -19.52 10.35
C GLU A 60 2.85 -19.60 9.54
N ARG A 61 2.86 -18.96 8.35
CA ARG A 61 1.78 -19.10 7.39
C ARG A 61 1.87 -20.49 6.77
N GLU A 62 0.81 -21.26 6.90
CA GLU A 62 0.73 -22.57 6.25
C GLU A 62 0.52 -22.41 4.73
N ASP A 63 0.98 -23.41 3.97
CA ASP A 63 0.69 -23.49 2.54
C ASP A 63 -0.83 -23.55 2.30
N PRO A 64 -1.33 -22.98 1.18
CA PRO A 64 -2.74 -23.02 0.89
C PRO A 64 -3.24 -24.46 0.76
N LEU A 65 -4.35 -24.74 1.42
CA LEU A 65 -5.03 -26.02 1.28
C LEU A 65 -5.83 -26.00 -0.04
N PRO A 66 -5.47 -26.86 -1.02
CA PRO A 66 -6.31 -26.98 -2.20
C PRO A 66 -7.65 -27.59 -1.80
N ARG A 67 -8.73 -26.93 -2.16
CA ARG A 67 -10.08 -27.46 -2.00
C ARG A 67 -10.42 -28.38 -3.19
N ASP A 68 -11.37 -29.30 -2.98
CA ASP A 68 -11.82 -30.24 -4.03
C ASP A 68 -12.39 -29.53 -5.28
N ASP A 69 -12.80 -28.27 -5.14
CA ASP A 69 -13.31 -27.42 -6.23
C ASP A 69 -12.19 -26.64 -6.99
N GLY A 70 -10.92 -26.86 -6.65
CA GLY A 70 -9.76 -26.20 -7.26
C GLY A 70 -9.48 -24.80 -6.73
N VAL A 71 -10.20 -24.36 -5.69
CA VAL A 71 -9.93 -23.09 -5.01
C VAL A 71 -8.73 -23.26 -4.07
N LEU A 72 -7.82 -22.29 -4.13
CA LEU A 72 -6.71 -22.13 -3.17
C LEU A 72 -7.18 -21.17 -2.07
N GLU A 73 -7.13 -21.60 -0.82
CA GLU A 73 -7.51 -20.79 0.32
C GLU A 73 -6.41 -20.87 1.37
N PHE A 74 -5.87 -19.71 1.75
CA PHE A 74 -4.99 -19.61 2.90
C PHE A 74 -5.83 -19.40 4.15
N GLU A 75 -5.49 -20.13 5.21
CA GLU A 75 -6.15 -19.91 6.49
C GLU A 75 -5.97 -18.44 6.94
N LEU A 76 -7.08 -17.83 7.40
CA LEU A 76 -7.04 -16.48 7.95
C LEU A 76 -6.11 -16.46 9.18
N ALA A 77 -5.18 -15.52 9.18
CA ALA A 77 -4.35 -15.28 10.35
C ALA A 77 -5.22 -14.97 11.59
N PRO A 78 -4.86 -15.47 12.77
CA PRO A 78 -5.61 -15.20 14.00
C PRO A 78 -5.56 -13.73 14.37
N GLU A 79 -6.58 -13.26 15.08
CA GLU A 79 -6.62 -11.92 15.65
C GLU A 79 -5.44 -11.70 16.58
N VAL A 80 -4.87 -10.48 16.56
CA VAL A 80 -3.82 -10.07 17.47
C VAL A 80 -4.40 -9.16 18.54
N ALA A 81 -4.17 -9.53 19.81
CA ALA A 81 -4.65 -8.74 20.94
C ALA A 81 -4.05 -7.33 20.95
N HIS A 82 -4.87 -6.31 21.16
CA HIS A 82 -4.48 -4.89 21.17
C HIS A 82 -3.18 -4.58 21.96
N PRO A 83 -2.94 -5.08 23.20
CA PRO A 83 -1.69 -4.75 23.90
C PRO A 83 -0.43 -5.23 23.16
N ALA A 84 -0.48 -6.39 22.52
CA ALA A 84 0.64 -6.93 21.76
C ALA A 84 0.84 -6.14 20.46
N ALA A 85 -0.25 -5.83 19.76
CA ALA A 85 -0.24 -5.01 18.54
C ALA A 85 0.29 -3.60 18.81
N ALA A 86 -0.18 -2.94 19.87
CA ALA A 86 0.26 -1.60 20.26
C ALA A 86 1.77 -1.57 20.58
N ALA A 87 2.28 -2.58 21.27
CA ALA A 87 3.72 -2.67 21.57
C ALA A 87 4.55 -2.88 20.28
N SER A 88 4.12 -3.79 19.40
CA SER A 88 4.78 -4.04 18.10
C SER A 88 4.79 -2.79 17.22
N ALA A 89 3.64 -2.15 17.07
CA ALA A 89 3.50 -0.95 16.26
C ALA A 89 4.35 0.22 16.78
N ALA A 90 4.40 0.42 18.10
CA ALA A 90 5.25 1.45 18.70
C ALA A 90 6.74 1.23 18.41
N ILE A 91 7.19 -0.04 18.42
CA ILE A 91 8.58 -0.40 18.08
C ILE A 91 8.86 -0.07 16.60
N ALA A 92 7.98 -0.50 15.68
CA ALA A 92 8.17 -0.26 14.25
C ALA A 92 8.13 1.24 13.90
N ALA A 93 7.18 2.00 14.48
CA ALA A 93 7.15 3.45 14.34
C ALA A 93 8.42 4.13 14.92
N GLY A 94 8.92 3.61 16.05
CA GLY A 94 10.18 4.07 16.64
C GLY A 94 11.37 3.93 15.71
N ARG A 95 11.42 2.89 14.87
CA ARG A 95 12.45 2.69 13.82
C ARG A 95 12.38 3.82 12.78
N LEU A 96 11.17 4.18 12.31
CA LEU A 96 10.98 5.29 11.38
C LEU A 96 11.44 6.64 11.98
N PHE A 97 11.10 6.91 13.23
CA PHE A 97 11.53 8.14 13.90
C PHE A 97 13.05 8.16 14.17
N ALA A 98 13.68 7.01 14.37
CA ALA A 98 15.14 6.93 14.42
C ALA A 98 15.77 7.31 13.07
N LEU A 99 15.22 6.80 11.95
CA LEU A 99 15.66 7.20 10.61
C LEU A 99 15.44 8.70 10.34
N GLU A 100 14.35 9.29 10.83
CA GLU A 100 14.10 10.75 10.74
C GLU A 100 15.11 11.55 11.56
N ARG A 101 15.32 11.18 12.84
CA ARG A 101 16.30 11.84 13.73
C ARG A 101 17.70 11.83 13.15
N ASP A 102 18.09 10.72 12.51
CA ASP A 102 19.41 10.54 11.95
C ASP A 102 19.53 11.12 10.52
N GLY A 103 18.46 11.74 9.99
CA GLY A 103 18.43 12.47 8.72
C GLY A 103 18.33 11.60 7.47
N HIS A 104 17.98 10.32 7.61
CA HIS A 104 17.85 9.38 6.48
C HIS A 104 16.53 9.53 5.74
N VAL A 105 15.46 9.90 6.44
CA VAL A 105 14.14 10.21 5.89
C VAL A 105 13.57 11.47 6.54
N ARG A 106 12.50 12.02 5.98
CA ARG A 106 11.63 13.02 6.61
C ARG A 106 10.24 12.40 6.77
N VAL A 107 9.69 12.37 7.98
CA VAL A 107 8.31 11.94 8.19
C VAL A 107 7.37 13.05 7.72
N ALA A 108 6.51 12.74 6.76
CA ALA A 108 5.53 13.69 6.23
C ALA A 108 4.42 13.95 7.25
N ARG A 109 4.18 15.22 7.54
CA ARG A 109 3.07 15.67 8.40
C ARG A 109 2.13 16.64 7.68
N ALA A 110 2.57 17.16 6.53
CA ALA A 110 1.81 18.07 5.68
C ALA A 110 2.17 17.84 4.21
N ILE A 111 1.28 18.27 3.30
CA ILE A 111 1.49 18.08 1.85
C ILE A 111 2.75 18.80 1.33
N GLY A 112 3.16 19.89 2.00
CA GLY A 112 4.41 20.58 1.68
C GLY A 112 5.66 19.71 1.85
N ASP A 113 5.64 18.68 2.72
CA ASP A 113 6.74 17.73 2.87
C ASP A 113 6.87 16.84 1.62
N ILE A 114 5.73 16.43 1.05
CA ILE A 114 5.67 15.67 -0.21
C ILE A 114 6.20 16.53 -1.37
N ASP A 115 5.73 17.78 -1.47
CA ASP A 115 6.15 18.72 -2.52
C ASP A 115 7.67 18.97 -2.47
N ALA A 116 8.23 19.17 -1.29
CA ALA A 116 9.66 19.41 -1.08
C ALA A 116 10.52 18.20 -1.47
N ALA A 117 10.03 16.96 -1.26
CA ALA A 117 10.80 15.75 -1.55
C ALA A 117 10.95 15.49 -3.06
N ARG A 118 10.01 15.95 -3.90
CA ARG A 118 10.00 15.69 -5.34
C ARG A 118 11.22 16.24 -6.06
N THR A 119 11.78 17.35 -5.62
CA THR A 119 12.93 18.01 -6.28
C THR A 119 14.23 17.20 -6.26
N GLY A 120 14.30 16.13 -5.49
CA GLY A 120 15.47 15.27 -5.40
C GLY A 120 16.57 15.77 -4.46
N GLU A 121 16.41 16.93 -3.86
CA GLU A 121 17.33 17.46 -2.86
C GLU A 121 16.95 16.98 -1.45
N GLY A 122 17.90 16.41 -0.72
CA GLY A 122 17.73 15.94 0.66
C GLY A 122 17.21 14.51 0.80
N ALA A 123 16.73 14.19 2.00
CA ALA A 123 16.21 12.88 2.36
C ALA A 123 14.84 12.61 1.69
N PRO A 124 14.55 11.36 1.33
CA PRO A 124 13.21 11.00 0.87
C PRO A 124 12.17 11.22 1.97
N VAL A 125 10.91 11.41 1.57
CA VAL A 125 9.80 11.57 2.51
C VAL A 125 9.17 10.22 2.81
N ALA A 126 8.81 10.00 4.08
CA ALA A 126 8.12 8.81 4.56
C ALA A 126 6.75 9.19 5.14
N VAL A 127 5.67 8.57 4.67
CA VAL A 127 4.35 8.67 5.29
C VAL A 127 4.20 7.52 6.28
N LEU A 128 3.98 7.82 7.55
CA LEU A 128 3.68 6.79 8.56
C LEU A 128 2.28 6.23 8.30
N HIS A 129 2.20 4.92 8.14
CA HIS A 129 0.99 4.16 7.91
C HIS A 129 0.86 3.06 8.96
N VAL A 130 -0.34 2.84 9.48
CA VAL A 130 -0.67 1.67 10.29
C VAL A 130 -1.50 0.72 9.45
N GLU A 131 -0.95 -0.46 9.15
CA GLU A 131 -1.61 -1.49 8.36
C GLU A 131 -2.28 -2.53 9.27
N GLY A 132 -3.63 -2.43 9.33
CA GLY A 132 -4.41 -3.12 10.35
C GLY A 132 -4.41 -2.35 11.68
N ALA A 133 -5.58 -1.87 12.08
CA ALA A 133 -5.73 -0.96 13.20
C ALA A 133 -5.70 -1.64 14.58
N GLU A 134 -5.17 -2.86 14.71
CA GLU A 134 -5.08 -3.60 15.98
C GLU A 134 -4.31 -2.83 17.06
N ALA A 135 -3.39 -1.95 16.64
CA ALA A 135 -2.62 -1.09 17.55
C ALA A 135 -3.40 0.10 18.11
N ILE A 136 -4.59 0.40 17.55
CA ILE A 136 -5.48 1.45 18.01
C ILE A 136 -6.50 0.83 18.99
N ASP A 137 -6.76 1.48 20.11
CA ASP A 137 -7.80 1.06 21.04
C ASP A 137 -9.20 1.28 20.45
N PRO A 138 -10.18 0.41 20.72
CA PRO A 138 -11.54 0.57 20.19
C PRO A 138 -12.24 1.86 20.63
N GLY A 139 -11.79 2.49 21.73
CA GLY A 139 -12.25 3.82 22.18
C GLY A 139 -11.66 4.99 21.42
N LEU A 140 -10.65 4.74 20.55
CA LEU A 140 -9.96 5.70 19.69
C LEU A 140 -9.13 6.77 20.44
N GLU A 141 -8.92 6.62 21.75
CA GLU A 141 -8.15 7.58 22.54
C GLU A 141 -6.67 7.64 22.11
N SER A 142 -6.09 6.50 21.71
CA SER A 142 -4.71 6.42 21.21
C SER A 142 -4.53 6.99 19.81
N LEU A 143 -5.59 7.16 19.02
CA LEU A 143 -5.50 7.67 17.65
C LEU A 143 -4.97 9.11 17.59
N ASP A 144 -5.35 9.95 18.55
CA ASP A 144 -4.83 11.33 18.67
C ASP A 144 -3.32 11.34 18.96
N LEU A 145 -2.82 10.37 19.77
CA LEU A 145 -1.38 10.21 20.00
C LEU A 145 -0.65 9.82 18.72
N TRP A 146 -1.19 8.85 17.97
CA TRP A 146 -0.63 8.42 16.69
C TRP A 146 -0.61 9.55 15.67
N TYR A 147 -1.70 10.34 15.59
CA TYR A 147 -1.77 11.53 14.74
C TYR A 147 -0.72 12.56 15.11
N ALA A 148 -0.57 12.87 16.39
CA ALA A 148 0.45 13.80 16.89
C ALA A 148 1.89 13.29 16.58
N ALA A 149 2.12 11.98 16.63
CA ALA A 149 3.38 11.36 16.24
C ALA A 149 3.66 11.48 14.74
N GLY A 150 2.63 11.66 13.90
CA GLY A 150 2.79 11.82 12.45
C GLY A 150 2.04 10.79 11.61
N LEU A 151 1.14 9.99 12.20
CA LEU A 151 0.28 9.08 11.43
C LEU A 151 -0.56 9.88 10.43
N ARG A 152 -0.50 9.51 9.15
CA ARG A 152 -1.25 10.18 8.07
C ARG A 152 -1.97 9.23 7.13
N SER A 153 -1.81 7.91 7.33
CA SER A 153 -2.53 6.87 6.60
C SER A 153 -2.79 5.68 7.52
N LEU A 154 -3.95 5.02 7.38
CA LEU A 154 -4.34 3.89 8.20
C LEU A 154 -5.26 2.96 7.41
N GLY A 155 -4.96 1.65 7.41
CA GLY A 155 -5.86 0.58 6.99
C GLY A 155 -6.65 0.04 8.19
N PRO A 156 -7.99 0.01 8.16
CA PRO A 156 -8.79 -0.50 9.29
C PRO A 156 -8.46 -1.94 9.66
N VAL A 157 -8.12 -2.75 8.68
CA VAL A 157 -7.76 -4.16 8.83
C VAL A 157 -6.59 -4.53 7.94
N TRP A 158 -5.86 -5.56 8.31
CA TRP A 158 -5.10 -6.39 7.39
C TRP A 158 -5.97 -7.59 6.96
N SER A 159 -5.42 -8.60 6.25
CA SER A 159 -6.13 -9.83 5.88
C SER A 159 -6.36 -10.75 7.10
N ARG A 160 -6.98 -10.19 8.14
CA ARG A 160 -7.51 -10.84 9.35
C ARG A 160 -8.57 -9.95 9.99
N SER A 161 -9.39 -10.54 10.87
CA SER A 161 -10.35 -9.76 11.66
C SER A 161 -9.66 -9.03 12.82
N ASN A 162 -10.22 -7.88 13.19
CA ASN A 162 -9.86 -7.14 14.40
C ASN A 162 -11.09 -6.41 14.98
N ALA A 163 -10.91 -5.56 15.99
CA ALA A 163 -12.00 -4.81 16.61
C ALA A 163 -12.76 -3.89 15.64
N PHE A 164 -12.18 -3.52 14.50
CA PHE A 164 -12.74 -2.53 13.56
C PHE A 164 -13.40 -3.14 12.33
N GLY A 165 -13.09 -4.40 12.00
CA GLY A 165 -13.68 -5.02 10.82
C GLY A 165 -13.11 -6.38 10.46
N HIS A 166 -13.43 -6.81 9.25
CA HIS A 166 -13.04 -8.10 8.73
C HIS A 166 -12.19 -7.93 7.46
N GLY A 167 -10.95 -8.39 7.53
CA GLY A 167 -10.04 -8.39 6.39
C GLY A 167 -10.43 -9.44 5.35
N VAL A 168 -10.05 -9.18 4.10
CA VAL A 168 -10.25 -10.15 3.02
C VAL A 168 -9.26 -11.31 3.17
N PRO A 169 -9.72 -12.59 3.16
CA PRO A 169 -8.81 -13.73 3.13
C PRO A 169 -8.12 -13.84 1.76
N PHE A 170 -6.99 -14.55 1.70
CA PHE A 170 -6.32 -14.86 0.44
C PHE A 170 -6.95 -16.11 -0.17
N ILE A 171 -7.88 -15.93 -1.12
CA ILE A 171 -8.61 -17.00 -1.80
C ILE A 171 -8.48 -16.79 -3.31
N PHE A 172 -8.27 -17.87 -4.05
CA PHE A 172 -8.17 -17.85 -5.52
C PHE A 172 -8.70 -19.15 -6.16
N PRO A 173 -9.51 -19.07 -7.24
CA PRO A 173 -10.24 -17.89 -7.68
C PRO A 173 -11.38 -17.55 -6.73
N SER A 174 -11.57 -16.26 -6.43
CA SER A 174 -12.64 -15.77 -5.57
C SER A 174 -12.87 -14.28 -5.75
N SER A 175 -13.99 -13.78 -5.25
CA SER A 175 -14.26 -12.34 -5.14
C SER A 175 -13.96 -11.84 -3.72
N PRO A 176 -13.86 -10.52 -3.50
CA PRO A 176 -13.71 -9.94 -2.15
C PRO A 176 -14.99 -10.01 -1.30
N ALA A 177 -16.08 -10.61 -1.78
CA ALA A 177 -17.34 -10.77 -1.05
C ALA A 177 -17.23 -11.89 0.00
N THR A 178 -16.47 -11.65 1.07
CA THR A 178 -16.04 -12.66 2.04
C THR A 178 -16.43 -12.31 3.49
N GLY A 179 -17.71 -12.17 3.77
CA GLY A 179 -18.19 -11.95 5.14
C GLY A 179 -18.62 -10.52 5.46
N PRO A 180 -18.79 -10.18 6.76
CA PRO A 180 -19.25 -8.85 7.17
C PRO A 180 -18.18 -7.78 6.97
N GLY A 181 -18.60 -6.51 6.93
CA GLY A 181 -17.71 -5.37 6.74
C GLY A 181 -17.15 -4.81 8.05
N LEU A 182 -17.24 -3.49 8.19
CA LEU A 182 -16.78 -2.79 9.39
C LEU A 182 -17.70 -3.08 10.58
N THR A 183 -17.13 -3.07 11.78
CA THR A 183 -17.88 -3.03 13.04
C THR A 183 -18.34 -1.60 13.32
N GLU A 184 -19.14 -1.40 14.39
CA GLU A 184 -19.48 -0.05 14.86
C GLU A 184 -18.22 0.75 15.23
N ALA A 185 -17.22 0.11 15.85
CA ALA A 185 -15.94 0.73 16.14
C ALA A 185 -15.17 1.10 14.84
N GLY A 186 -15.26 0.25 13.80
CA GLY A 186 -14.68 0.54 12.49
C GLY A 186 -15.30 1.75 11.81
N ILE A 187 -16.62 1.88 11.86
CA ILE A 187 -17.33 3.07 11.37
C ILE A 187 -16.88 4.33 12.14
N ALA A 188 -16.76 4.24 13.47
CA ALA A 188 -16.26 5.34 14.28
C ALA A 188 -14.79 5.69 13.94
N LEU A 189 -13.94 4.68 13.71
CA LEU A 189 -12.54 4.87 13.30
C LEU A 189 -12.45 5.63 11.97
N VAL A 190 -13.20 5.22 10.95
CA VAL A 190 -13.18 5.90 9.63
C VAL A 190 -13.63 7.35 9.75
N ARG A 191 -14.69 7.65 10.52
CA ARG A 191 -15.13 9.02 10.77
C ARG A 191 -14.05 9.85 11.49
N ARG A 192 -13.40 9.27 12.49
CA ARG A 192 -12.33 9.96 13.21
C ARG A 192 -11.10 10.19 12.33
N CYS A 193 -10.76 9.25 11.46
CA CYS A 193 -9.71 9.44 10.46
C CYS A 193 -10.02 10.62 9.54
N ALA A 194 -11.26 10.74 9.07
CA ALA A 194 -11.67 11.86 8.23
C ALA A 194 -11.56 13.23 8.96
N GLU A 195 -11.98 13.29 10.23
CA GLU A 195 -11.86 14.51 11.07
C GLU A 195 -10.40 14.94 11.27
N LEU A 196 -9.49 13.96 11.43
CA LEU A 196 -8.06 14.22 11.63
C LEU A 196 -7.28 14.41 10.32
N GLY A 197 -7.89 14.11 9.16
CA GLY A 197 -7.17 14.09 7.90
C GLY A 197 -6.20 12.91 7.75
N ILE A 198 -6.53 11.75 8.33
CA ILE A 198 -5.78 10.49 8.14
C ILE A 198 -6.41 9.75 6.96
N LEU A 199 -5.63 9.48 5.91
CA LEU A 199 -6.09 8.70 4.76
C LEU A 199 -6.52 7.30 5.21
N VAL A 200 -7.73 6.86 4.82
CA VAL A 200 -8.20 5.49 5.04
C VAL A 200 -7.84 4.63 3.83
N ASP A 201 -7.00 3.63 4.06
CA ASP A 201 -6.59 2.65 3.05
C ASP A 201 -7.56 1.46 3.02
N LEU A 202 -8.08 1.16 1.84
CA LEU A 202 -9.04 0.08 1.60
C LEU A 202 -8.37 -1.25 1.24
N SER A 203 -7.05 -1.25 1.07
CA SER A 203 -6.29 -2.49 0.88
C SER A 203 -6.58 -3.44 2.04
N HIS A 204 -6.74 -4.73 1.75
CA HIS A 204 -7.16 -5.77 2.72
C HIS A 204 -8.61 -5.71 3.24
N LEU A 205 -9.40 -4.67 2.98
CA LEU A 205 -10.84 -4.74 3.26
C LEU A 205 -11.54 -5.71 2.32
N ASN A 206 -12.49 -6.47 2.85
CA ASN A 206 -13.41 -7.24 2.02
C ASN A 206 -14.46 -6.32 1.34
N GLU A 207 -15.25 -6.86 0.43
CA GLU A 207 -16.22 -6.04 -0.33
C GLU A 207 -17.21 -5.31 0.58
N ALA A 208 -17.72 -5.96 1.62
CA ALA A 208 -18.64 -5.33 2.56
C ALA A 208 -18.01 -4.13 3.27
N GLY A 209 -16.78 -4.28 3.77
CA GLY A 209 -16.00 -3.20 4.39
C GLY A 209 -15.70 -2.06 3.43
N PHE A 210 -15.36 -2.36 2.19
CA PHE A 210 -15.18 -1.34 1.15
C PHE A 210 -16.46 -0.47 0.99
N TRP A 211 -17.62 -1.10 0.87
CA TRP A 211 -18.88 -0.37 0.72
C TRP A 211 -19.32 0.34 2.00
N ASP A 212 -18.90 -0.15 3.18
CA ASP A 212 -19.12 0.57 4.44
C ASP A 212 -18.35 1.90 4.44
N VAL A 213 -17.06 1.89 4.04
CA VAL A 213 -16.27 3.12 3.91
C VAL A 213 -16.84 4.05 2.85
N ALA A 214 -17.20 3.53 1.67
CA ALA A 214 -17.76 4.33 0.58
C ALA A 214 -19.02 5.09 1.03
N ARG A 215 -19.91 4.43 1.77
CA ARG A 215 -21.15 5.07 2.30
C ARG A 215 -20.91 6.17 3.33
N LEU A 216 -19.73 6.20 3.95
CA LEU A 216 -19.39 7.26 4.91
C LEU A 216 -18.94 8.56 4.23
N GLU A 217 -18.63 8.53 2.92
CA GLU A 217 -18.20 9.72 2.16
C GLU A 217 -17.07 10.49 2.85
N ALA A 218 -16.18 9.77 3.55
CA ALA A 218 -15.14 10.33 4.40
C ALA A 218 -14.02 11.03 3.61
N GLY A 219 -13.87 10.69 2.32
CA GLY A 219 -12.85 11.21 1.41
C GLY A 219 -12.72 10.36 0.16
N PRO A 220 -11.77 10.67 -0.74
CA PRO A 220 -11.47 9.83 -1.90
C PRO A 220 -11.13 8.40 -1.48
N LEU A 221 -11.73 7.40 -2.13
CA LEU A 221 -11.46 5.99 -1.83
C LEU A 221 -10.07 5.58 -2.36
N VAL A 222 -9.26 4.96 -1.51
CA VAL A 222 -7.88 4.62 -1.85
C VAL A 222 -7.59 3.16 -1.50
N ALA A 223 -7.12 2.39 -2.48
CA ALA A 223 -6.44 1.12 -2.25
C ALA A 223 -4.95 1.33 -2.51
N SER A 224 -4.15 1.37 -1.46
CA SER A 224 -2.73 1.76 -1.56
C SER A 224 -1.90 0.76 -2.36
N HIS A 225 -2.26 -0.54 -2.30
CA HIS A 225 -1.58 -1.64 -2.99
C HIS A 225 -2.57 -2.76 -3.33
N SER A 226 -3.10 -2.76 -4.56
CA SER A 226 -4.05 -3.79 -5.05
C SER A 226 -3.89 -4.02 -6.55
N GLY A 227 -4.36 -5.16 -7.03
CA GLY A 227 -4.46 -5.49 -8.45
C GLY A 227 -5.89 -5.34 -8.99
N ALA A 228 -6.07 -5.49 -10.28
CA ALA A 228 -7.38 -5.56 -10.93
C ALA A 228 -7.91 -6.99 -10.91
N HIS A 229 -9.05 -7.22 -10.28
CA HIS A 229 -9.68 -8.54 -10.16
C HIS A 229 -9.99 -9.17 -11.53
N ALA A 230 -10.31 -8.36 -12.53
CA ALA A 230 -10.57 -8.86 -13.89
C ALA A 230 -9.37 -9.54 -14.55
N LEU A 231 -8.13 -9.21 -14.13
CA LEU A 231 -6.90 -9.81 -14.65
C LEU A 231 -6.39 -10.96 -13.76
N CYS A 232 -6.65 -10.87 -12.46
CA CYS A 232 -6.32 -11.92 -11.50
C CYS A 232 -7.45 -12.01 -10.47
N GLN A 233 -8.21 -13.11 -10.51
CA GLN A 233 -9.40 -13.33 -9.69
C GLN A 233 -9.05 -13.68 -8.23
N ALA A 234 -8.09 -12.99 -7.66
CA ALA A 234 -7.79 -13.08 -6.23
C ALA A 234 -8.78 -12.23 -5.43
N SER A 235 -9.27 -12.76 -4.31
CA SER A 235 -10.15 -12.03 -3.39
C SER A 235 -9.55 -10.69 -2.91
N ARG A 236 -8.23 -10.57 -2.92
CA ARG A 236 -7.46 -9.38 -2.52
C ARG A 236 -7.50 -8.25 -3.54
N ASN A 237 -7.89 -8.52 -4.78
CA ASN A 237 -7.90 -7.55 -5.87
C ASN A 237 -9.23 -6.80 -5.96
N VAL A 238 -9.18 -5.53 -6.41
CA VAL A 238 -10.35 -4.67 -6.57
C VAL A 238 -11.16 -5.08 -7.80
N THR A 239 -12.46 -5.23 -7.62
CA THR A 239 -13.41 -5.55 -8.69
C THR A 239 -13.71 -4.32 -9.55
N ASP A 240 -14.23 -4.54 -10.73
CA ASP A 240 -14.67 -3.49 -11.65
C ASP A 240 -15.63 -2.49 -11.01
N ARG A 241 -16.58 -2.98 -10.20
CA ARG A 241 -17.55 -2.15 -9.50
C ARG A 241 -16.87 -1.28 -8.42
N GLN A 242 -15.86 -1.82 -7.74
CA GLN A 242 -15.07 -1.05 -6.78
C GLN A 242 -14.20 -0.02 -7.49
N LEU A 243 -13.62 -0.36 -8.66
CA LEU A 243 -12.88 0.61 -9.49
C LEU A 243 -13.77 1.78 -9.89
N ASP A 244 -14.99 1.52 -10.38
CA ASP A 244 -15.93 2.58 -10.76
C ASP A 244 -16.19 3.55 -9.59
N GLU A 245 -16.38 3.03 -8.37
CA GLU A 245 -16.60 3.85 -7.18
C GLU A 245 -15.32 4.62 -6.77
N ILE A 246 -14.14 4.00 -6.85
CA ILE A 246 -12.85 4.70 -6.63
C ILE A 246 -12.73 5.87 -7.60
N GLY A 247 -13.01 5.67 -8.90
CA GLY A 247 -13.01 6.73 -9.88
C GLY A 247 -14.02 7.84 -9.56
N ALA A 248 -15.26 7.48 -9.21
CA ALA A 248 -16.34 8.42 -8.91
C ALA A 248 -16.00 9.33 -7.70
N THR A 249 -15.26 8.84 -6.72
CA THR A 249 -14.85 9.63 -5.53
C THR A 249 -13.56 10.44 -5.75
N GLY A 250 -12.94 10.38 -6.93
CA GLY A 250 -11.63 10.98 -7.16
C GLY A 250 -10.49 10.23 -6.48
N GLY A 251 -10.70 8.96 -6.21
CA GLY A 251 -9.79 8.09 -5.47
C GLY A 251 -8.56 7.61 -6.25
N LEU A 252 -7.96 6.52 -5.77
CA LEU A 252 -6.68 6.01 -6.30
C LEU A 252 -6.54 4.50 -6.08
N VAL A 253 -5.92 3.81 -7.03
CA VAL A 253 -5.39 2.45 -6.89
C VAL A 253 -3.88 2.48 -7.07
N GLY A 254 -3.13 2.17 -6.01
CA GLY A 254 -1.72 1.82 -6.09
C GLY A 254 -1.59 0.39 -6.60
N ILE A 255 -0.98 0.21 -7.76
CA ILE A 255 -0.79 -1.13 -8.34
C ILE A 255 0.26 -1.88 -7.53
N VAL A 256 -0.16 -3.01 -6.96
CA VAL A 256 0.71 -3.91 -6.17
C VAL A 256 1.72 -4.60 -7.08
N PHE A 257 2.91 -4.93 -6.55
CA PHE A 257 3.93 -5.70 -7.28
C PHE A 257 3.98 -7.17 -6.82
N ALA A 258 3.21 -7.53 -5.80
CA ALA A 258 3.08 -8.89 -5.32
C ALA A 258 2.64 -9.84 -6.44
N ILE A 259 3.53 -10.77 -6.82
CA ILE A 259 3.35 -11.67 -7.96
C ILE A 259 2.00 -12.40 -7.94
N PRO A 260 1.54 -13.01 -6.81
CA PRO A 260 0.29 -13.77 -6.81
C PRO A 260 -0.94 -12.92 -7.15
N PHE A 261 -0.91 -11.60 -6.87
CA PHE A 261 -2.05 -10.72 -7.18
C PHE A 261 -2.01 -10.15 -8.61
N LEU A 262 -0.91 -10.39 -9.34
CA LEU A 262 -0.75 -9.97 -10.73
C LEU A 262 -0.98 -11.11 -11.74
N ARG A 263 -0.70 -12.35 -11.34
CA ARG A 263 -0.79 -13.53 -12.23
C ARG A 263 -2.19 -14.10 -12.26
N GLU A 264 -2.65 -14.46 -13.44
CA GLU A 264 -3.96 -15.13 -13.63
C GLU A 264 -4.06 -16.51 -12.95
N ASP A 265 -2.92 -17.11 -12.55
CA ASP A 265 -2.85 -18.41 -11.88
C ASP A 265 -2.53 -18.33 -10.38
N PHE A 266 -2.40 -17.12 -9.84
CA PHE A 266 -2.14 -16.83 -8.41
C PHE A 266 -0.85 -17.43 -7.82
N LYS A 267 0.10 -17.88 -8.66
CA LYS A 267 1.34 -18.50 -8.17
C LYS A 267 2.37 -17.44 -7.75
N GLU A 268 3.07 -17.71 -6.65
CA GLU A 268 4.18 -16.90 -6.17
C GLU A 268 5.48 -17.15 -6.95
N GLU A 269 5.65 -18.38 -7.46
CA GLU A 269 6.85 -18.82 -8.18
C GLU A 269 6.63 -18.82 -9.69
N GLY A 270 7.72 -18.73 -10.43
CA GLY A 270 7.75 -18.85 -11.87
C GLY A 270 8.02 -17.53 -12.59
N ASP A 271 7.81 -17.51 -13.91
CA ASP A 271 8.02 -16.32 -14.72
C ASP A 271 6.93 -15.27 -14.44
N ALA A 272 7.35 -14.15 -13.88
CA ALA A 272 6.49 -13.00 -13.62
C ALA A 272 7.15 -11.75 -14.20
N PRO A 273 6.87 -11.40 -15.46
CA PRO A 273 7.46 -10.20 -16.07
C PRO A 273 6.93 -8.92 -15.46
N ILE A 274 7.77 -7.87 -15.40
CA ILE A 274 7.39 -6.53 -14.93
C ILE A 274 6.18 -5.99 -15.70
N ALA A 275 5.98 -6.42 -16.94
CA ALA A 275 4.83 -6.07 -17.78
C ALA A 275 3.48 -6.40 -17.13
N LEU A 276 3.40 -7.34 -16.19
CA LEU A 276 2.16 -7.61 -15.45
C LEU A 276 1.72 -6.39 -14.63
N ILE A 277 2.66 -5.70 -13.97
CA ILE A 277 2.37 -4.44 -13.24
C ILE A 277 1.77 -3.42 -14.20
N ALA A 278 2.41 -3.24 -15.37
CA ALA A 278 1.95 -2.30 -16.37
C ALA A 278 0.58 -2.67 -16.97
N SER A 279 0.29 -3.97 -17.13
CA SER A 279 -1.02 -4.44 -17.61
C SER A 279 -2.13 -4.12 -16.62
N HIS A 280 -1.91 -4.31 -15.32
CA HIS A 280 -2.87 -3.93 -14.28
C HIS A 280 -3.08 -2.40 -14.24
N ALA A 281 -1.99 -1.63 -14.33
CA ALA A 281 -2.05 -0.17 -14.41
C ALA A 281 -2.87 0.29 -15.63
N ARG A 282 -2.63 -0.31 -16.81
CA ARG A 282 -3.36 0.00 -18.04
C ARG A 282 -4.84 -0.32 -17.93
N TYR A 283 -5.18 -1.50 -17.38
CA TYR A 283 -6.57 -1.90 -17.17
C TYR A 283 -7.33 -0.88 -16.30
N VAL A 284 -6.75 -0.47 -15.16
CA VAL A 284 -7.36 0.51 -14.27
C VAL A 284 -7.49 1.86 -14.97
N ALA A 285 -6.44 2.31 -15.69
CA ALA A 285 -6.47 3.57 -16.40
C ALA A 285 -7.50 3.61 -17.55
N ASP A 286 -7.66 2.50 -18.28
CA ASP A 286 -8.67 2.38 -19.34
C ASP A 286 -10.09 2.42 -18.80
N ARG A 287 -10.28 1.94 -17.57
CA ARG A 287 -11.60 1.87 -16.96
C ARG A 287 -12.01 3.18 -16.28
N ILE A 288 -11.15 3.76 -15.47
CA ILE A 288 -11.52 4.89 -14.59
C ILE A 288 -10.68 6.15 -14.78
N GLY A 289 -9.69 6.13 -15.68
CA GLY A 289 -8.81 7.26 -15.95
C GLY A 289 -7.42 7.10 -15.33
N VAL A 290 -6.41 7.68 -16.01
CA VAL A 290 -5.01 7.61 -15.58
C VAL A 290 -4.76 8.32 -14.24
N GLU A 291 -5.55 9.33 -13.93
CA GLU A 291 -5.49 10.08 -12.67
C GLU A 291 -5.80 9.25 -11.43
N HIS A 292 -6.37 8.06 -11.61
CA HIS A 292 -6.72 7.13 -10.54
C HIS A 292 -5.74 5.98 -10.39
N VAL A 293 -4.61 6.00 -11.12
CA VAL A 293 -3.57 4.97 -11.07
C VAL A 293 -2.32 5.49 -10.40
N ALA A 294 -1.72 4.70 -9.52
CA ALA A 294 -0.40 4.94 -8.96
C ALA A 294 0.34 3.62 -8.71
N LEU A 295 1.52 3.68 -8.11
CA LEU A 295 2.32 2.53 -7.72
C LEU A 295 2.20 2.31 -6.21
N GLY A 296 2.07 1.05 -5.78
CA GLY A 296 2.06 0.62 -4.39
C GLY A 296 2.77 -0.71 -4.28
N SER A 297 4.10 -0.68 -4.16
CA SER A 297 4.96 -1.82 -4.48
C SER A 297 4.73 -3.07 -3.64
N ASP A 298 4.41 -2.89 -2.36
CA ASP A 298 4.42 -3.94 -1.36
C ASP A 298 5.85 -4.54 -1.18
N PHE A 299 6.89 -3.72 -1.40
CA PHE A 299 8.27 -4.11 -1.16
C PHE A 299 8.46 -4.54 0.30
N ASP A 300 9.20 -5.62 0.47
CA ASP A 300 9.46 -6.29 1.75
C ASP A 300 8.25 -7.01 2.37
N GLY A 301 7.03 -6.85 1.84
CA GLY A 301 5.81 -7.56 2.26
C GLY A 301 5.51 -8.78 1.39
N ALA A 302 5.92 -8.77 0.11
CA ALA A 302 5.60 -9.84 -0.83
C ALA A 302 6.71 -10.09 -1.87
N PRO A 303 6.71 -11.27 -2.56
CA PRO A 303 7.59 -11.51 -3.68
C PRO A 303 7.22 -10.62 -4.87
N VAL A 304 8.22 -9.95 -5.44
CA VAL A 304 8.08 -9.08 -6.62
C VAL A 304 8.71 -9.72 -7.86
N PRO A 305 8.36 -9.28 -9.11
CA PRO A 305 8.95 -9.82 -10.33
C PRO A 305 10.48 -9.92 -10.25
N PRO A 306 11.10 -11.09 -10.55
CA PRO A 306 12.55 -11.29 -10.38
C PRO A 306 13.40 -10.31 -11.18
N ALA A 307 12.93 -9.86 -12.35
CA ALA A 307 13.61 -8.85 -13.16
C ALA A 307 13.63 -7.47 -12.50
N LEU A 308 12.64 -7.16 -11.64
CA LEU A 308 12.61 -5.97 -10.80
C LEU A 308 13.54 -6.16 -9.60
N GLY A 309 13.32 -7.23 -8.84
CA GLY A 309 14.11 -7.62 -7.68
C GLY A 309 13.97 -6.69 -6.48
N ASP A 310 14.24 -5.40 -6.64
CA ASP A 310 14.20 -4.42 -5.56
C ASP A 310 13.94 -2.98 -6.03
N ALA A 311 13.84 -2.06 -5.09
CA ALA A 311 13.51 -0.65 -5.32
C ALA A 311 14.54 0.10 -6.20
N SER A 312 15.77 -0.39 -6.32
CA SER A 312 16.80 0.25 -7.15
C SER A 312 16.47 0.22 -8.65
N ARG A 313 15.58 -0.68 -9.05
CA ARG A 313 15.16 -0.86 -10.44
C ARG A 313 13.77 -0.31 -10.74
N MET A 314 13.22 0.55 -9.89
CA MET A 314 11.87 1.13 -10.05
C MET A 314 11.65 1.76 -11.43
N GLN A 315 12.69 2.34 -12.05
CA GLN A 315 12.59 2.91 -13.39
C GLN A 315 12.23 1.88 -14.49
N LEU A 316 12.46 0.57 -14.26
CA LEU A 316 12.02 -0.47 -15.19
C LEU A 316 10.48 -0.58 -15.22
N VAL A 317 9.81 -0.35 -14.10
CA VAL A 317 8.34 -0.30 -14.03
C VAL A 317 7.83 0.86 -14.88
N LEU A 318 8.46 2.03 -14.80
CA LEU A 318 8.08 3.18 -15.62
C LEU A 318 8.31 2.93 -17.11
N GLY A 319 9.38 2.21 -17.46
CA GLY A 319 9.61 1.73 -18.83
C GLY A 319 8.49 0.80 -19.32
N ALA A 320 8.06 -0.14 -18.49
CA ALA A 320 6.96 -1.04 -18.82
C ALA A 320 5.62 -0.31 -18.97
N LEU A 321 5.38 0.78 -18.22
CA LEU A 321 4.20 1.65 -18.44
C LEU A 321 4.26 2.30 -19.83
N ALA A 322 5.43 2.77 -20.28
CA ALA A 322 5.59 3.31 -21.63
C ALA A 322 5.32 2.25 -22.71
N ASP A 323 5.76 1.02 -22.50
CA ASP A 323 5.56 -0.10 -23.43
C ASP A 323 4.07 -0.46 -23.63
N VAL A 324 3.22 -0.21 -22.64
CA VAL A 324 1.75 -0.39 -22.74
C VAL A 324 1.01 0.91 -23.10
N GLY A 325 1.73 1.93 -23.55
CA GLY A 325 1.16 3.12 -24.17
C GLY A 325 0.87 4.31 -23.25
N PHE A 326 1.39 4.33 -22.01
CA PHE A 326 1.35 5.56 -21.22
C PHE A 326 2.31 6.59 -21.80
N THR A 327 1.85 7.83 -21.95
CA THR A 327 2.68 8.97 -22.30
C THR A 327 3.62 9.37 -21.18
N ALA A 328 4.66 10.14 -21.45
CA ALA A 328 5.59 10.62 -20.41
C ALA A 328 4.87 11.42 -19.30
N ALA A 329 3.88 12.24 -19.65
CA ALA A 329 3.10 12.99 -18.67
C ALA A 329 2.21 12.09 -17.80
N GLU A 330 1.62 11.04 -18.37
CA GLU A 330 0.85 10.05 -17.63
C GLU A 330 1.74 9.21 -16.71
N ILE A 331 2.95 8.86 -17.16
CA ILE A 331 3.94 8.17 -16.30
C ILE A 331 4.33 9.04 -15.11
N GLU A 332 4.58 10.35 -15.29
CA GLU A 332 4.83 11.25 -14.16
C GLU A 332 3.62 11.37 -13.22
N ALA A 333 2.40 11.32 -13.76
CA ALA A 333 1.17 11.34 -12.97
C ALA A 333 1.07 10.07 -12.11
N VAL A 334 1.25 8.88 -12.70
CA VAL A 334 1.24 7.58 -12.01
C VAL A 334 2.38 7.49 -10.99
N ALA A 335 3.57 7.96 -11.36
CA ALA A 335 4.74 7.89 -10.51
C ALA A 335 4.66 8.82 -9.28
N TRP A 336 3.99 9.98 -9.37
CA TRP A 336 4.03 10.97 -8.30
C TRP A 336 2.73 11.75 -8.10
N HIS A 337 2.19 12.38 -9.15
CA HIS A 337 1.18 13.43 -9.01
C HIS A 337 -0.14 12.90 -8.47
N ASN A 338 -0.51 11.67 -8.83
CA ASN A 338 -1.76 11.07 -8.39
C ASN A 338 -1.76 10.80 -6.88
N TRP A 339 -0.66 10.27 -6.32
CA TRP A 339 -0.49 10.16 -4.88
C TRP A 339 -0.53 11.52 -4.20
N ARG A 340 0.24 12.49 -4.69
CA ARG A 340 0.26 13.85 -4.15
C ARG A 340 -1.14 14.47 -4.11
N ARG A 341 -1.93 14.28 -5.17
CA ARG A 341 -3.31 14.78 -5.27
C ARG A 341 -4.20 14.19 -4.18
N VAL A 342 -4.19 12.88 -4.04
CA VAL A 342 -5.06 12.18 -3.08
C VAL A 342 -4.64 12.46 -1.65
N LEU A 343 -3.33 12.47 -1.34
CA LEU A 343 -2.83 12.86 -0.03
C LEU A 343 -3.26 14.29 0.33
N ALA A 344 -3.19 15.23 -0.63
CA ALA A 344 -3.66 16.59 -0.41
C ALA A 344 -5.16 16.67 -0.11
N ALA A 345 -5.99 15.85 -0.77
CA ALA A 345 -7.42 15.81 -0.52
C ALA A 345 -7.77 15.31 0.90
N TRP A 346 -7.01 14.35 1.42
CA TRP A 346 -7.20 13.84 2.77
C TRP A 346 -6.63 14.77 3.85
N TRP A 347 -5.46 15.38 3.64
CA TRP A 347 -4.73 16.11 4.66
C TRP A 347 -5.15 17.58 4.81
N THR A 348 -6.17 18.04 4.09
CA THR A 348 -6.69 19.43 4.17
C THR A 348 -7.61 19.68 5.35
N ALA A 349 -8.01 18.65 6.09
CA ALA A 349 -8.94 18.78 7.22
C ALA A 349 -8.26 19.17 8.55
N ALA A 350 -6.96 19.42 8.57
CA ALA A 350 -6.19 19.76 9.78
C ALA A 350 -5.76 21.23 9.81
#